data_63af77cdc4ae59c7f6e9a0cce78d0f75
#
_entry.id   63af77cdc4ae59c7f6e9a0cce78d0f75
#
_cell.length_a   1.000
_cell.length_b   1.000
_cell.length_c   1.000
_cell.angle_alpha   90.00
_cell.angle_beta   90.00
_cell.angle_gamma   90.00
#
_symmetry.space_group_name_H-M   'P 1'
#
loop_
_entity.id
_entity.type
_entity.pdbx_description
1 polymer ?
#
loop_
_entity_poly.entity_id
_entity_poly.type
_entity_poly.pdbx_seq_one_letter_code
_entity_poly.pdbx_strand_id
1 'polypeptide(L)'
;GTYALTKKTYRLSDLIKECGGFNSDAYVAGARLERRLTPAEKVQQESLLMIATNGDSVDVKKLELGDTRYVGINLDKAIANPGSEEWDLVLRDGDHLVIPQFSNTVSISGEVMYPTTVTYKKGARLSYYINKSGGFSLKAKQRRAFVVHMNGTVSRVRSSKDIQPGCEIVVPAKSKRRRITIGE
;
A
#
# COMPACT_ATOMS: atom_id res chain seq x y z
N GLY A 1 5.79 12.94 -17.22
CA GLY A 1 6.94 13.00 -18.14
C GLY A 1 7.86 11.80 -18.00
N THR A 2 8.76 11.64 -18.93
CA THR A 2 9.81 10.62 -18.88
C THR A 2 11.14 11.37 -18.79
N TYR A 3 11.97 10.95 -17.83
CA TYR A 3 13.25 11.60 -17.53
C TYR A 3 14.37 10.58 -17.62
N ALA A 4 15.52 10.97 -18.16
CA ALA A 4 16.68 10.11 -18.26
C ALA A 4 17.48 10.12 -16.96
N LEU A 5 17.98 8.95 -16.55
CA LEU A 5 18.90 8.84 -15.42
C LEU A 5 20.28 9.37 -15.85
N THR A 6 20.59 10.60 -15.49
CA THR A 6 21.82 11.29 -15.93
C THR A 6 23.06 10.92 -15.12
N LYS A 7 22.89 10.26 -13.97
CA LYS A 7 23.98 9.82 -13.08
C LYS A 7 23.62 8.53 -12.35
N LYS A 8 24.64 7.77 -11.92
CA LYS A 8 24.44 6.48 -11.19
C LYS A 8 23.66 6.62 -9.89
N THR A 9 23.76 7.77 -9.23
CA THR A 9 23.09 8.08 -7.95
C THR A 9 21.96 9.08 -8.15
N TYR A 10 21.17 8.91 -9.23
CA TYR A 10 20.00 9.74 -9.47
C TYR A 10 18.92 9.40 -8.43
N ARG A 11 18.46 10.39 -7.70
CA ARG A 11 17.58 10.20 -6.55
C ARG A 11 16.19 10.83 -6.77
N LEU A 12 15.25 10.53 -5.86
CA LEU A 12 13.91 11.13 -5.86
C LEU A 12 13.97 12.67 -5.87
N SER A 13 14.82 13.25 -5.03
CA SER A 13 15.00 14.71 -4.97
C SER A 13 15.48 15.31 -6.29
N ASP A 14 16.38 14.60 -7.00
CA ASP A 14 16.86 15.04 -8.32
C ASP A 14 15.70 15.06 -9.34
N LEU A 15 14.88 14.00 -9.35
CA LEU A 15 13.74 13.89 -10.25
C LEU A 15 12.74 15.03 -10.02
N ILE A 16 12.37 15.29 -8.76
CA ILE A 16 11.42 16.36 -8.44
C ILE A 16 11.95 17.73 -8.84
N LYS A 17 13.24 17.96 -8.64
CA LYS A 17 13.90 19.21 -9.04
C LYS A 17 13.87 19.42 -10.57
N GLU A 18 14.12 18.34 -11.32
CA GLU A 18 14.08 18.35 -12.77
C GLU A 18 12.66 18.53 -13.32
N CYS A 19 11.65 17.95 -12.62
CA CYS A 19 10.24 18.14 -12.98
C CYS A 19 9.70 19.57 -12.70
N GLY A 20 10.45 20.39 -11.98
CA GLY A 20 9.99 21.74 -11.60
C GLY A 20 9.08 21.79 -10.38
N GLY A 21 9.01 20.71 -9.57
CA GLY A 21 8.19 20.65 -8.35
C GLY A 21 6.80 20.06 -8.55
N PHE A 22 5.84 20.47 -7.71
CA PHE A 22 4.47 19.97 -7.68
C PHE A 22 3.45 21.05 -8.05
N ASN A 23 2.33 20.62 -8.60
CA ASN A 23 1.16 21.49 -8.74
C ASN A 23 0.35 21.54 -7.43
N SER A 24 -0.62 22.47 -7.36
CA SER A 24 -1.46 22.68 -6.17
C SER A 24 -2.32 21.49 -5.78
N ASP A 25 -2.61 20.60 -6.72
CA ASP A 25 -3.52 19.47 -6.52
C ASP A 25 -2.77 18.20 -6.16
N ALA A 26 -1.44 18.23 -6.16
CA ALA A 26 -0.60 17.08 -5.86
C ALA A 26 -0.71 16.68 -4.39
N TYR A 27 -1.06 15.41 -4.13
CA TYR A 27 -1.04 14.84 -2.80
C TYR A 27 0.31 14.16 -2.54
N VAL A 28 1.29 14.94 -2.11
CA VAL A 28 2.69 14.51 -1.94
C VAL A 28 2.81 13.38 -0.91
N ALA A 29 2.04 13.45 0.18
CA ALA A 29 2.01 12.39 1.20
C ALA A 29 1.47 11.05 0.67
N GLY A 30 0.73 11.06 -0.42
CA GLY A 30 0.22 9.86 -1.11
C GLY A 30 1.12 9.38 -2.25
N ALA A 31 2.27 10.00 -2.48
CA ALA A 31 3.19 9.60 -3.53
C ALA A 31 3.70 8.18 -3.31
N ARG A 32 3.78 7.40 -4.37
CA ARG A 32 4.31 6.04 -4.37
C ARG A 32 5.24 5.81 -5.53
N LEU A 33 6.20 4.92 -5.35
CA LEU A 33 7.10 4.47 -6.38
C LEU A 33 6.72 3.07 -6.84
N GLU A 34 6.52 2.91 -8.13
CA GLU A 34 6.34 1.61 -8.78
C GLU A 34 7.69 1.20 -9.40
N ARG A 35 8.20 0.06 -8.99
CA ARG A 35 9.50 -0.45 -9.42
C ARG A 35 9.35 -1.80 -10.09
N ARG A 36 10.01 -1.99 -11.23
CA ARG A 36 10.07 -3.29 -11.89
C ARG A 36 10.85 -4.28 -11.04
N LEU A 37 10.33 -5.49 -10.94
CA LEU A 37 11.02 -6.58 -10.28
C LEU A 37 12.10 -7.13 -11.19
N THR A 38 13.29 -7.35 -10.63
CA THR A 38 14.32 -8.16 -11.27
C THR A 38 13.92 -9.63 -11.26
N PRO A 39 14.48 -10.49 -12.14
CA PRO A 39 14.21 -11.93 -12.11
C PRO A 39 14.44 -12.56 -10.72
N ALA A 40 15.49 -12.15 -10.02
CA ALA A 40 15.79 -12.62 -8.67
C ALA A 40 14.72 -12.20 -7.64
N GLU A 41 14.25 -10.95 -7.71
CA GLU A 41 13.20 -10.44 -6.84
C GLU A 41 11.85 -11.13 -7.10
N LYS A 42 11.56 -11.51 -8.36
CA LYS A 42 10.36 -12.30 -8.70
C LYS A 42 10.40 -13.68 -8.04
N VAL A 43 11.51 -14.38 -8.13
CA VAL A 43 11.70 -15.69 -7.49
C VAL A 43 11.53 -15.59 -5.97
N GLN A 44 12.10 -14.54 -5.36
CA GLN A 44 11.95 -14.30 -3.93
C GLN A 44 10.49 -14.06 -3.54
N GLN A 45 9.76 -13.27 -4.33
CA GLN A 45 8.34 -12.98 -4.08
C GLN A 45 7.48 -14.24 -4.22
N GLU A 46 7.72 -15.06 -5.23
CA GLU A 46 7.05 -16.36 -5.40
C GLU A 46 7.31 -17.29 -4.22
N SER A 47 8.55 -17.35 -3.73
CA SER A 47 8.92 -18.16 -2.57
C SER A 47 8.22 -17.69 -1.30
N LEU A 48 8.15 -16.39 -1.05
CA LEU A 48 7.42 -15.82 0.09
C LEU A 48 5.93 -16.12 0.02
N LEU A 49 5.34 -16.07 -1.17
CA LEU A 49 3.95 -16.39 -1.38
C LEU A 49 3.66 -17.87 -1.12
N MET A 50 4.54 -18.79 -1.57
CA MET A 50 4.43 -20.21 -1.28
C MET A 50 4.45 -20.48 0.24
N ILE A 51 5.34 -19.80 0.97
CA ILE A 51 5.41 -19.92 2.44
C ILE A 51 4.13 -19.37 3.09
N ALA A 52 3.64 -18.23 2.64
CA ALA A 52 2.44 -17.59 3.17
C ALA A 52 1.16 -18.40 2.93
N THR A 53 1.10 -19.18 1.87
CA THR A 53 -0.03 -20.05 1.52
C THR A 53 0.05 -21.44 2.18
N ASN A 54 1.07 -21.70 3.04
CA ASN A 54 1.29 -23.00 3.73
C ASN A 54 1.33 -24.21 2.78
N GLY A 55 1.83 -24.04 1.57
CA GLY A 55 1.91 -25.13 0.59
C GLY A 55 0.55 -25.59 0.07
N ASP A 56 -0.57 -24.94 0.42
CA ASP A 56 -1.80 -25.11 -0.33
C ASP A 56 -1.51 -24.66 -1.76
N SER A 57 -1.70 -25.56 -2.70
CA SER A 57 -1.54 -25.32 -4.14
C SER A 57 -2.63 -24.35 -4.65
N VAL A 58 -2.60 -23.14 -4.12
CA VAL A 58 -3.07 -21.99 -4.88
C VAL A 58 -2.10 -21.93 -6.05
N ASP A 59 -2.63 -22.12 -7.23
CA ASP A 59 -1.85 -22.08 -8.46
C ASP A 59 -1.15 -20.71 -8.51
N VAL A 60 0.07 -20.64 -7.99
CA VAL A 60 0.90 -19.43 -7.91
C VAL A 60 1.07 -18.83 -9.32
N LYS A 61 0.94 -19.67 -10.36
CA LYS A 61 0.91 -19.26 -11.76
C LYS A 61 -0.38 -18.53 -12.17
N LYS A 62 -1.48 -18.68 -11.41
CA LYS A 62 -2.74 -17.94 -11.66
C LYS A 62 -2.85 -16.65 -10.87
N LEU A 63 -2.04 -16.46 -9.83
CA LEU A 63 -1.80 -15.13 -9.29
C LEU A 63 -0.92 -14.42 -10.30
N GLU A 64 -1.49 -13.51 -11.06
CA GLU A 64 -0.75 -12.54 -11.85
C GLU A 64 0.11 -11.70 -10.89
N LEU A 65 1.26 -12.26 -10.51
CA LEU A 65 2.31 -11.51 -9.86
C LEU A 65 2.76 -10.47 -10.87
N GLY A 66 2.30 -9.24 -10.71
CA GLY A 66 2.69 -8.14 -11.59
C GLY A 66 4.20 -8.03 -11.66
N ASP A 67 4.70 -7.55 -12.79
CA ASP A 67 6.14 -7.30 -12.99
C ASP A 67 6.68 -6.14 -12.16
N THR A 68 5.84 -5.52 -11.36
CA THR A 68 6.13 -4.33 -10.55
C THR A 68 5.77 -4.53 -9.09
N ARG A 69 6.46 -3.83 -8.22
CA ARG A 69 6.11 -3.70 -6.80
C ARG A 69 6.01 -2.24 -6.40
N TYR A 70 5.24 -1.95 -5.38
CA TYR A 70 5.26 -0.64 -4.75
C TYR A 70 6.41 -0.55 -3.75
N VAL A 71 7.16 0.54 -3.84
CA VAL A 71 8.15 0.92 -2.83
C VAL A 71 7.56 2.08 -2.05
N GLY A 72 7.40 1.91 -0.74
CA GLY A 72 6.94 2.96 0.15
C GLY A 72 7.98 4.07 0.23
N ILE A 73 7.57 5.29 -0.04
CA ILE A 73 8.43 6.48 -0.01
C ILE A 73 7.80 7.56 0.88
N ASN A 74 8.64 8.45 1.39
CA ASN A 74 8.20 9.69 2.02
C ASN A 74 8.80 10.86 1.24
N LEU A 75 8.06 11.36 0.29
CA LEU A 75 8.57 12.34 -0.67
C LEU A 75 8.87 13.70 -0.01
N ASP A 76 8.08 14.11 1.00
CA ASP A 76 8.35 15.33 1.77
C ASP A 76 9.72 15.27 2.46
N LYS A 77 10.02 14.12 3.09
CA LYS A 77 11.31 13.92 3.76
C LYS A 77 12.46 13.79 2.77
N ALA A 78 12.22 13.15 1.62
CA ALA A 78 13.23 13.04 0.57
C ALA A 78 13.65 14.42 0.05
N ILE A 79 12.70 15.32 -0.15
CA ILE A 79 12.96 16.69 -0.62
C ILE A 79 13.62 17.54 0.47
N ALA A 80 13.20 17.37 1.72
CA ALA A 80 13.76 18.10 2.85
C ALA A 80 15.21 17.65 3.18
N ASN A 81 15.58 16.41 2.85
CA ASN A 81 16.88 15.82 3.12
C ASN A 81 17.53 15.23 1.87
N PRO A 82 17.90 16.04 0.87
CA PRO A 82 18.53 15.54 -0.36
C PRO A 82 19.81 14.76 -0.05
N GLY A 83 19.96 13.60 -0.67
CA GLY A 83 21.11 12.72 -0.47
C GLY A 83 21.02 11.80 0.75
N SER A 84 19.94 11.86 1.54
CA SER A 84 19.70 10.96 2.67
C SER A 84 19.51 9.51 2.17
N GLU A 85 20.25 8.58 2.75
CA GLU A 85 20.08 7.15 2.45
C GLU A 85 18.75 6.60 2.97
N GLU A 86 18.20 7.20 4.01
CA GLU A 86 16.94 6.78 4.63
C GLU A 86 15.71 7.24 3.84
N TRP A 87 15.73 8.47 3.30
CA TRP A 87 14.54 9.08 2.71
C TRP A 87 14.64 9.33 1.22
N ASP A 88 15.84 9.63 0.72
CA ASP A 88 16.07 10.03 -0.67
C ASP A 88 16.56 8.84 -1.51
N LEU A 89 15.62 7.98 -1.86
CA LEU A 89 15.85 6.73 -2.58
C LEU A 89 16.58 6.96 -3.92
N VAL A 90 17.58 6.13 -4.20
CA VAL A 90 18.21 6.05 -5.52
C VAL A 90 17.26 5.38 -6.51
N LEU A 91 16.98 6.04 -7.61
CA LEU A 91 16.10 5.55 -8.66
C LEU A 91 16.82 4.54 -9.56
N ARG A 92 16.04 3.62 -10.11
CA ARG A 92 16.47 2.65 -11.11
C ARG A 92 15.78 2.91 -12.44
N ASP A 93 16.37 2.42 -13.50
CA ASP A 93 15.72 2.43 -14.81
C ASP A 93 14.38 1.69 -14.75
N GLY A 94 13.34 2.30 -15.32
CA GLY A 94 11.97 1.79 -15.30
C GLY A 94 11.18 2.08 -14.01
N ASP A 95 11.74 2.82 -13.04
CA ASP A 95 10.97 3.31 -11.91
C ASP A 95 9.91 4.32 -12.37
N HIS A 96 8.73 4.21 -11.76
CA HIS A 96 7.59 5.07 -12.04
C HIS A 96 7.12 5.75 -10.76
N LEU A 97 7.35 7.05 -10.63
CA LEU A 97 6.86 7.85 -9.52
C LEU A 97 5.44 8.31 -9.82
N VAL A 98 4.50 7.91 -8.98
CA VAL A 98 3.09 8.31 -9.06
C VAL A 98 2.78 9.24 -7.91
N ILE A 99 2.35 10.45 -8.23
CA ILE A 99 1.87 11.44 -7.26
C ILE A 99 0.38 11.61 -7.51
N PRO A 100 -0.49 11.06 -6.63
CA PRO A 100 -1.93 11.16 -6.81
C PRO A 100 -2.44 12.58 -6.55
N GLN A 101 -3.63 12.86 -7.02
CA GLN A 101 -4.36 14.02 -6.58
C GLN A 101 -4.91 13.80 -5.17
N PHE A 102 -5.07 14.89 -4.41
CA PHE A 102 -5.65 14.82 -3.08
C PHE A 102 -7.07 14.23 -3.15
N SER A 103 -7.31 13.19 -2.36
CA SER A 103 -8.63 12.57 -2.21
C SER A 103 -9.10 12.69 -0.76
N ASN A 104 -10.22 13.35 -0.55
CA ASN A 104 -10.83 13.49 0.78
C ASN A 104 -11.80 12.35 1.10
N THR A 105 -11.46 11.14 0.71
CA THR A 105 -12.30 9.95 0.92
C THR A 105 -11.54 8.82 1.57
N VAL A 106 -12.28 7.90 2.19
CA VAL A 106 -11.78 6.65 2.75
C VAL A 106 -12.62 5.52 2.17
N SER A 107 -11.96 4.54 1.58
CA SER A 107 -12.61 3.32 1.10
C SER A 107 -12.61 2.26 2.20
N ILE A 108 -13.68 1.49 2.29
CA ILE A 108 -13.85 0.40 3.26
C ILE A 108 -14.16 -0.87 2.48
N SER A 109 -13.35 -1.91 2.68
CA SER A 109 -13.47 -3.17 1.96
C SER A 109 -13.19 -4.40 2.86
N GLY A 110 -13.31 -5.58 2.27
CA GLY A 110 -13.16 -6.85 2.97
C GLY A 110 -14.43 -7.28 3.68
N GLU A 111 -14.29 -7.81 4.90
CA GLU A 111 -15.38 -8.40 5.68
C GLU A 111 -16.23 -7.36 6.41
N VAL A 112 -16.88 -6.52 5.65
CA VAL A 112 -17.91 -5.56 6.06
C VAL A 112 -19.22 -5.89 5.35
N MET A 113 -20.34 -5.37 5.86
CA MET A 113 -21.66 -5.67 5.26
C MET A 113 -21.78 -5.09 3.85
N TYR A 114 -21.33 -3.85 3.66
CA TYR A 114 -21.40 -3.16 2.36
C TYR A 114 -20.08 -2.41 2.13
N PRO A 115 -19.16 -2.97 1.31
CA PRO A 115 -17.98 -2.24 0.87
C PRO A 115 -18.37 -0.90 0.23
N THR A 116 -17.76 0.18 0.66
CA THR A 116 -18.13 1.52 0.23
C THR A 116 -16.99 2.52 0.35
N THR A 117 -17.18 3.68 -0.21
CA THR A 117 -16.26 4.83 -0.06
C THR A 117 -17.03 5.99 0.55
N VAL A 118 -16.48 6.59 1.58
CA VAL A 118 -17.10 7.69 2.32
C VAL A 118 -16.15 8.87 2.45
N THR A 119 -16.66 10.05 2.75
CA THR A 119 -15.85 11.23 3.00
C THR A 119 -14.99 11.03 4.25
N TYR A 120 -13.73 11.41 4.17
CA TYR A 120 -12.82 11.42 5.31
C TYR A 120 -13.30 12.39 6.39
N LYS A 121 -13.27 11.94 7.63
CA LYS A 121 -13.56 12.78 8.81
C LYS A 121 -12.35 12.78 9.75
N LYS A 122 -11.71 13.93 9.90
CA LYS A 122 -10.55 14.10 10.78
C LYS A 122 -10.87 13.65 12.21
N GLY A 123 -10.00 12.79 12.77
CA GLY A 123 -10.16 12.28 14.12
C GLY A 123 -11.21 11.17 14.31
N ALA A 124 -11.93 10.80 13.26
CA ALA A 124 -12.88 9.69 13.35
C ALA A 124 -12.15 8.35 13.54
N ARG A 125 -12.69 7.51 14.42
CA ARG A 125 -12.15 6.18 14.72
C ARG A 125 -12.63 5.16 13.70
N LEU A 126 -12.01 3.99 13.69
CA LEU A 126 -12.37 2.87 12.84
C LEU A 126 -13.88 2.56 12.89
N SER A 127 -14.48 2.58 14.10
CA SER A 127 -15.91 2.31 14.29
C SER A 127 -16.82 3.24 13.48
N TYR A 128 -16.44 4.50 13.31
CA TYR A 128 -17.20 5.44 12.47
C TYR A 128 -17.30 4.95 11.02
N TYR A 129 -16.17 4.54 10.44
CA TYR A 129 -16.11 4.07 9.06
C TYR A 129 -16.79 2.71 8.88
N ILE A 130 -16.60 1.79 9.83
CA ILE A 130 -17.28 0.49 9.82
C ILE A 130 -18.80 0.65 9.89
N ASN A 131 -19.30 1.56 10.73
CA ASN A 131 -20.74 1.84 10.79
C ASN A 131 -21.29 2.39 9.48
N LYS A 132 -20.50 3.21 8.77
CA LYS A 132 -20.86 3.71 7.42
C LYS A 132 -20.95 2.59 6.37
N SER A 133 -20.26 1.48 6.57
CA SER A 133 -20.33 0.29 5.73
C SER A 133 -21.33 -0.77 6.24
N GLY A 134 -22.22 -0.40 7.15
CA GLY A 134 -23.24 -1.30 7.71
C GLY A 134 -22.73 -2.24 8.80
N GLY A 135 -21.50 -2.09 9.26
CA GLY A 135 -20.90 -2.93 10.29
C GLY A 135 -20.00 -4.04 9.73
N PHE A 136 -19.45 -4.83 10.63
CA PHE A 136 -18.64 -6.01 10.29
C PHE A 136 -19.50 -7.18 9.84
N SER A 137 -19.02 -7.96 8.86
CA SER A 137 -19.62 -9.25 8.54
C SER A 137 -19.35 -10.29 9.64
N LEU A 138 -20.11 -11.39 9.63
CA LEU A 138 -19.93 -12.50 10.59
C LEU A 138 -18.56 -13.15 10.51
N LYS A 139 -17.91 -13.09 9.34
CA LYS A 139 -16.58 -13.66 9.09
C LYS A 139 -15.46 -12.70 9.42
N ALA A 140 -15.76 -11.47 9.83
CA ALA A 140 -14.77 -10.43 10.05
C ALA A 140 -13.83 -10.74 11.21
N LYS A 141 -12.53 -10.56 10.98
CA LYS A 141 -11.50 -10.53 12.01
C LYS A 141 -11.32 -9.08 12.49
N GLN A 142 -12.32 -8.58 13.24
CA GLN A 142 -12.49 -7.16 13.58
C GLN A 142 -11.23 -6.47 14.13
N ARG A 143 -10.48 -7.18 15.03
CA ARG A 143 -9.27 -6.64 15.66
C ARG A 143 -8.04 -6.63 14.74
N ARG A 144 -8.17 -7.08 13.50
CA ARG A 144 -7.09 -7.18 12.53
C ARG A 144 -7.27 -6.25 11.34
N ALA A 145 -8.22 -5.32 11.40
CA ALA A 145 -8.37 -4.30 10.39
C ALA A 145 -7.05 -3.54 10.19
N PHE A 146 -6.72 -3.29 8.95
CA PHE A 146 -5.54 -2.55 8.54
C PHE A 146 -5.90 -1.50 7.49
N VAL A 147 -5.03 -0.55 7.28
CA VAL A 147 -5.16 0.47 6.25
C VAL A 147 -4.06 0.31 5.23
N VAL A 148 -4.43 0.52 3.97
CA VAL A 148 -3.51 0.70 2.85
C VAL A 148 -3.54 2.19 2.49
N HIS A 149 -2.40 2.84 2.66
CA HIS A 149 -2.26 4.26 2.33
C HIS A 149 -2.03 4.46 0.84
N MET A 150 -2.32 5.64 0.33
CA MET A 150 -2.12 5.98 -1.08
C MET A 150 -0.67 5.78 -1.55
N ASN A 151 0.30 5.93 -0.64
CA ASN A 151 1.72 5.69 -0.91
C ASN A 151 2.13 4.20 -0.94
N GLY A 152 1.18 3.27 -0.83
CA GLY A 152 1.42 1.83 -0.82
C GLY A 152 1.84 1.24 0.52
N THR A 153 2.01 2.06 1.57
CA THR A 153 2.31 1.55 2.92
C THR A 153 1.07 0.95 3.58
N VAL A 154 1.29 -0.09 4.39
CA VAL A 154 0.23 -0.80 5.10
C VAL A 154 0.49 -0.70 6.60
N SER A 155 -0.52 -0.35 7.38
CA SER A 155 -0.44 -0.30 8.83
C SER A 155 -1.72 -0.84 9.49
N ARG A 156 -1.58 -1.36 10.73
CA ARG A 156 -2.78 -1.75 11.50
C ARG A 156 -3.48 -0.51 12.03
N VAL A 157 -4.81 -0.55 12.03
CA VAL A 157 -5.60 0.51 12.64
C VAL A 157 -5.59 0.35 14.16
N ARG A 158 -4.86 1.21 14.84
CA ARG A 158 -4.79 1.28 16.31
C ARG A 158 -5.46 2.53 16.85
N SER A 159 -5.42 3.60 16.08
CA SER A 159 -5.96 4.91 16.44
C SER A 159 -6.58 5.61 15.23
N SER A 160 -7.27 6.72 15.48
CA SER A 160 -7.79 7.58 14.40
C SER A 160 -6.68 8.22 13.55
N LYS A 161 -5.45 8.31 14.08
CA LYS A 161 -4.29 8.87 13.35
C LYS A 161 -3.80 7.98 12.22
N ASP A 162 -4.08 6.67 12.31
CA ASP A 162 -3.69 5.70 11.28
C ASP A 162 -4.58 5.81 10.03
N ILE A 163 -5.76 6.41 10.16
CA ILE A 163 -6.71 6.61 9.06
C ILE A 163 -6.48 8.00 8.49
N GLN A 164 -6.03 8.06 7.24
CA GLN A 164 -5.71 9.30 6.54
C GLN A 164 -6.55 9.44 5.26
N PRO A 165 -6.68 10.66 4.73
CA PRO A 165 -7.38 10.88 3.46
C PRO A 165 -6.82 9.99 2.35
N GLY A 166 -7.71 9.39 1.56
CA GLY A 166 -7.35 8.54 0.43
C GLY A 166 -6.97 7.11 0.79
N CYS A 167 -6.95 6.74 2.07
CA CYS A 167 -6.63 5.36 2.47
C CYS A 167 -7.79 4.40 2.22
N GLU A 168 -7.46 3.11 2.18
CA GLU A 168 -8.42 2.02 2.17
C GLU A 168 -8.33 1.24 3.49
N ILE A 169 -9.45 1.13 4.19
CA ILE A 169 -9.60 0.29 5.37
C ILE A 169 -9.99 -1.11 4.89
N VAL A 170 -9.19 -2.11 5.23
CA VAL A 170 -9.42 -3.50 4.86
C VAL A 170 -9.67 -4.34 6.11
N VAL A 171 -10.80 -5.03 6.13
CA VAL A 171 -11.16 -5.94 7.21
C VAL A 171 -10.95 -7.39 6.75
N PRO A 172 -9.96 -8.11 7.31
CA PRO A 172 -9.68 -9.48 6.89
C PRO A 172 -10.70 -10.48 7.45
N ALA A 173 -10.82 -11.61 6.76
CA ALA A 173 -11.64 -12.73 7.20
C ALA A 173 -10.95 -13.53 8.34
N LYS A 174 -11.76 -14.21 9.15
CA LYS A 174 -11.26 -15.25 10.06
C LYS A 174 -10.73 -16.42 9.24
N SER A 175 -9.52 -16.89 9.54
CA SER A 175 -8.99 -18.11 8.92
C SER A 175 -9.88 -19.31 9.26
N LYS A 176 -10.19 -20.15 8.29
CA LYS A 176 -10.82 -21.45 8.54
C LYS A 176 -9.85 -22.27 9.40
N ARG A 177 -10.22 -22.58 10.64
CA ARG A 177 -9.48 -23.61 11.43
C ARG A 177 -9.63 -24.93 10.70
N ARG A 178 -8.54 -25.48 10.16
CA ARG A 178 -8.51 -26.88 9.75
C ARG A 178 -8.76 -27.70 11.02
N ARG A 179 -9.92 -28.37 11.10
CA ARG A 179 -10.08 -29.48 12.06
C ARG A 179 -9.15 -30.58 11.59
N ILE A 180 -8.07 -30.79 12.30
CA ILE A 180 -7.30 -32.02 12.18
C ILE A 180 -8.16 -33.09 12.84
N THR A 181 -8.85 -33.87 12.05
CA THR A 181 -9.45 -35.14 12.52
C THR A 181 -8.27 -36.07 12.73
N ILE A 182 -7.89 -36.27 13.97
CA ILE A 182 -7.02 -37.39 14.36
C ILE A 182 -7.92 -38.62 14.20
N GLY A 183 -7.71 -39.37 13.13
CA GLY A 183 -8.36 -40.67 12.96
C GLY A 183 -7.85 -41.62 14.04
N GLU A 184 -8.78 -42.30 14.68
CA GLU A 184 -8.52 -43.45 15.50
C GLU A 184 -7.92 -44.61 14.69
#